data_3d699c250045102de8a530d302012c9f
#
_entry.id   3d699c250045102de8a530d302012c9f
#
_cell.length_a   1.000
_cell.length_b   1.000
_cell.length_c   1.000
_cell.angle_alpha   90.00
_cell.angle_beta   90.00
_cell.angle_gamma   90.00
#
_symmetry.space_group_name_H-M   'P 1'
#
loop_
_entity.id
_entity.type
_entity.pdbx_description
1 polymer ?
#
loop_
_entity_poly.entity_id
_entity_poly.type
_entity_poly.pdbx_seq_one_letter_code
_entity_poly.pdbx_strand_id
1 'polypeptide(L)'
;MFSDLLRILLAPSVYNASTEPELLMQYFSEVDTGVFVDIGANVPESAVSLPFLKAGWTGVAVDPIPENAESLRKAGYDVWCGAVTSRLNAAEGVATFFVAGGNSGRKSSLDHRKIDPLLEQEAIQVPLTTLAELFDQFQLTSIDFLSVDVEGCEQDVLSTISRNSVSRLLLVEDWARDTALHRSLEKVGYKRVRRTGYNSWYVPENVDFHLSAWGRLHLYLKLILFCPIRRRRFAKKQRSSD
;
A
#
# COMPACT_ATOMS: atom_id res chain seq x y z
N MET A 1 21.83 -0.48 -24.80
CA MET A 1 20.95 0.72 -24.75
C MET A 1 19.49 0.41 -25.03
N PHE A 2 19.08 -0.17 -26.20
CA PHE A 2 17.68 -0.53 -26.46
C PHE A 2 17.22 -1.74 -25.64
N SER A 3 18.09 -2.74 -25.41
CA SER A 3 17.82 -3.91 -24.55
C SER A 3 17.67 -3.55 -23.09
N ASP A 4 18.39 -2.55 -22.61
CA ASP A 4 18.34 -2.11 -21.21
C ASP A 4 17.09 -1.28 -20.96
N LEU A 5 16.68 -0.46 -21.92
CA LEU A 5 15.41 0.28 -21.89
C LEU A 5 14.20 -0.68 -21.87
N LEU A 6 14.26 -1.74 -22.67
CA LEU A 6 13.22 -2.78 -22.71
C LEU A 6 13.20 -3.58 -21.39
N ARG A 7 14.37 -3.87 -20.80
CA ARG A 7 14.49 -4.50 -19.48
C ARG A 7 13.89 -3.61 -18.38
N ILE A 8 14.21 -2.32 -18.38
CA ILE A 8 13.65 -1.32 -17.44
C ILE A 8 12.14 -1.22 -17.60
N LEU A 9 11.63 -1.28 -18.82
CA LEU A 9 10.20 -1.22 -19.11
C LEU A 9 9.47 -2.54 -18.79
N LEU A 10 10.12 -3.69 -18.99
CA LEU A 10 9.52 -5.02 -18.83
C LEU A 10 9.71 -5.64 -17.46
N ALA A 11 10.72 -5.21 -16.69
CA ALA A 11 11.00 -5.71 -15.35
C ALA A 11 10.75 -4.65 -14.29
N PRO A 12 9.49 -4.44 -13.91
CA PRO A 12 9.14 -3.43 -12.91
C PRO A 12 9.69 -3.74 -11.51
N SER A 13 9.96 -5.00 -11.22
CA SER A 13 10.55 -5.45 -9.96
C SER A 13 11.99 -4.96 -9.73
N VAL A 14 12.74 -4.65 -10.78
CA VAL A 14 14.14 -4.18 -10.66
C VAL A 14 14.22 -2.69 -10.27
N TYR A 15 13.15 -1.94 -10.48
CA TYR A 15 13.14 -0.49 -10.21
C TYR A 15 12.65 -0.11 -8.79
N ASN A 16 12.34 -1.07 -7.91
CA ASN A 16 11.40 -0.76 -6.85
C ASN A 16 11.86 -0.90 -5.42
N ALA A 17 12.46 -2.01 -5.08
CA ALA A 17 12.71 -2.29 -3.67
C ALA A 17 13.85 -1.43 -3.09
N SER A 18 14.78 -0.94 -3.93
CA SER A 18 15.91 -0.13 -3.47
C SER A 18 15.73 1.38 -3.65
N THR A 19 14.82 1.81 -4.54
CA THR A 19 14.68 3.24 -4.89
C THR A 19 13.38 3.89 -4.40
N GLU A 20 12.37 3.11 -4.03
CA GLU A 20 11.10 3.69 -3.55
C GLU A 20 11.25 4.45 -2.23
N PRO A 21 11.92 3.89 -1.19
CA PRO A 21 12.17 4.64 0.05
C PRO A 21 12.96 5.94 -0.20
N GLU A 22 13.98 5.89 -1.08
CA GLU A 22 14.75 7.07 -1.45
C GLU A 22 13.91 8.14 -2.14
N LEU A 23 13.01 7.72 -3.07
CA LEU A 23 12.10 8.62 -3.75
C LEU A 23 11.06 9.24 -2.80
N LEU A 24 10.58 8.47 -1.83
CA LEU A 24 9.69 8.94 -0.77
C LEU A 24 10.38 9.99 0.09
N MET A 25 11.58 9.69 0.58
CA MET A 25 12.38 10.64 1.37
C MET A 25 12.73 11.91 0.56
N GLN A 26 12.99 11.77 -0.74
CA GLN A 26 13.21 12.92 -1.61
C GLN A 26 11.94 13.77 -1.77
N TYR A 27 10.77 13.15 -1.90
CA TYR A 27 9.50 13.88 -1.99
C TYR A 27 9.23 14.73 -0.74
N PHE A 28 9.60 14.23 0.41
CA PHE A 28 9.43 14.90 1.70
C PHE A 28 10.69 15.61 2.21
N SER A 29 11.68 15.87 1.36
CA SER A 29 12.97 16.44 1.77
C SER A 29 12.90 17.81 2.45
N GLU A 30 11.81 18.56 2.24
CA GLU A 30 11.55 19.87 2.87
C GLU A 30 10.63 19.77 4.10
N VAL A 31 10.36 18.55 4.59
CA VAL A 31 9.50 18.29 5.74
C VAL A 31 10.34 17.68 6.85
N ASP A 32 10.69 18.49 7.85
CA ASP A 32 11.54 18.05 8.95
C ASP A 32 10.87 16.96 9.79
N THR A 33 9.59 17.15 10.10
CA THR A 33 8.77 16.20 10.85
C THR A 33 7.38 16.08 10.24
N GLY A 34 6.83 14.90 10.22
CA GLY A 34 5.51 14.64 9.67
C GLY A 34 4.83 13.47 10.34
N VAL A 35 3.62 13.18 9.88
CA VAL A 35 2.78 12.09 10.36
C VAL A 35 2.58 11.06 9.24
N PHE A 36 2.89 9.80 9.53
CA PHE A 36 2.61 8.70 8.62
C PHE A 36 1.58 7.72 9.18
N VAL A 37 0.90 7.02 8.26
CA VAL A 37 0.10 5.83 8.56
C VAL A 37 0.48 4.74 7.57
N ASP A 38 0.83 3.55 8.08
CA ASP A 38 1.31 2.43 7.28
C ASP A 38 0.40 1.21 7.52
N ILE A 39 -0.51 0.95 6.57
CA ILE A 39 -1.50 -0.12 6.65
C ILE A 39 -0.98 -1.36 5.93
N GLY A 40 -0.78 -2.45 6.68
CA GLY A 40 -0.09 -3.65 6.22
C GLY A 40 1.43 -3.53 6.36
N ALA A 41 1.89 -2.93 7.45
CA ALA A 41 3.30 -2.61 7.66
C ALA A 41 4.22 -3.84 7.73
N ASN A 42 3.67 -5.01 8.08
CA ASN A 42 4.42 -6.26 8.26
C ASN A 42 5.47 -6.13 9.39
N VAL A 43 6.72 -6.46 9.12
CA VAL A 43 7.82 -6.29 10.08
C VAL A 43 8.59 -4.99 9.82
N PRO A 44 9.29 -4.41 10.82
CA PRO A 44 9.96 -3.11 10.67
C PRO A 44 10.86 -3.01 9.43
N GLU A 45 11.62 -4.07 9.13
CA GLU A 45 12.57 -4.09 8.02
C GLU A 45 11.90 -4.02 6.64
N SER A 46 10.61 -4.35 6.56
CA SER A 46 9.82 -4.28 5.34
C SER A 46 8.85 -3.10 5.30
N ALA A 47 8.60 -2.47 6.44
CA ALA A 47 7.73 -1.31 6.53
C ALA A 47 8.26 -0.14 5.68
N VAL A 48 7.44 0.34 4.75
CA VAL A 48 7.82 1.45 3.87
C VAL A 48 7.99 2.75 4.65
N SER A 49 7.38 2.83 5.83
CA SER A 49 7.46 3.96 6.77
C SER A 49 8.73 3.98 7.64
N LEU A 50 9.54 2.91 7.67
CA LEU A 50 10.73 2.85 8.51
C LEU A 50 11.72 4.03 8.32
N PRO A 51 12.02 4.50 7.08
CA PRO A 51 12.89 5.66 6.90
C PRO A 51 12.34 6.94 7.56
N PHE A 52 11.03 7.12 7.55
CA PHE A 52 10.36 8.26 8.18
C PHE A 52 10.45 8.19 9.70
N LEU A 53 10.18 7.02 10.29
CA LEU A 53 10.34 6.81 11.72
C LEU A 53 11.79 7.13 12.17
N LYS A 54 12.78 6.64 11.41
CA LYS A 54 14.22 6.93 11.68
C LYS A 54 14.58 8.42 11.52
N ALA A 55 13.85 9.15 10.70
CA ALA A 55 13.98 10.59 10.52
C ALA A 55 13.24 11.41 11.60
N GLY A 56 12.63 10.76 12.59
CA GLY A 56 11.94 11.43 13.68
C GLY A 56 10.47 11.79 13.41
N TRP A 57 9.88 11.24 12.36
CA TRP A 57 8.45 11.35 12.14
C TRP A 57 7.67 10.47 13.12
N THR A 58 6.43 10.85 13.40
CA THR A 58 5.51 10.07 14.21
C THR A 58 4.47 9.39 13.32
N GLY A 59 3.87 8.30 13.80
CA GLY A 59 2.81 7.66 13.02
C GLY A 59 2.41 6.30 13.53
N VAL A 60 1.39 5.75 12.87
CA VAL A 60 0.76 4.49 13.22
C VAL A 60 1.07 3.45 12.16
N ALA A 61 1.53 2.31 12.61
CA ALA A 61 1.63 1.10 11.80
C ALA A 61 0.47 0.15 12.13
N VAL A 62 -0.08 -0.50 11.12
CA VAL A 62 -1.15 -1.47 11.26
C VAL A 62 -0.72 -2.80 10.68
N ASP A 63 -0.84 -3.85 11.47
CA ASP A 63 -0.64 -5.22 10.99
C ASP A 63 -1.57 -6.18 11.75
N PRO A 64 -2.25 -7.12 11.06
CA PRO A 64 -3.17 -8.06 11.69
C PRO A 64 -2.46 -9.16 12.49
N ILE A 65 -1.20 -9.46 12.19
CA ILE A 65 -0.43 -10.54 12.81
C ILE A 65 0.17 -10.05 14.13
N PRO A 66 -0.16 -10.69 15.27
CA PRO A 66 0.29 -10.22 16.59
C PRO A 66 1.81 -10.12 16.72
N GLU A 67 2.56 -11.06 16.14
CA GLU A 67 4.02 -11.10 16.18
C GLU A 67 4.63 -9.93 15.41
N ASN A 68 4.04 -9.57 14.26
CA ASN A 68 4.45 -8.40 13.48
C ASN A 68 4.16 -7.11 14.26
N ALA A 69 2.95 -6.99 14.81
CA ALA A 69 2.55 -5.84 15.61
C ALA A 69 3.48 -5.63 16.83
N GLU A 70 3.87 -6.70 17.51
CA GLU A 70 4.81 -6.63 18.62
C GLU A 70 6.22 -6.23 18.16
N SER A 71 6.66 -6.72 17.01
CA SER A 71 7.94 -6.34 16.40
C SER A 71 7.97 -4.84 16.03
N LEU A 72 6.88 -4.32 15.47
CA LEU A 72 6.72 -2.90 15.16
C LEU A 72 6.74 -2.03 16.42
N ARG A 73 6.05 -2.44 17.51
CA ARG A 73 6.11 -1.71 18.80
C ARG A 73 7.53 -1.64 19.36
N LYS A 74 8.27 -2.76 19.30
CA LYS A 74 9.68 -2.79 19.73
C LYS A 74 10.57 -1.87 18.91
N ALA A 75 10.24 -1.63 17.64
CA ALA A 75 10.94 -0.70 16.78
C ALA A 75 10.55 0.78 17.01
N GLY A 76 9.55 1.06 17.86
CA GLY A 76 9.15 2.42 18.24
C GLY A 76 7.93 2.97 17.51
N TYR A 77 7.17 2.13 16.81
CA TYR A 77 5.90 2.54 16.21
C TYR A 77 4.77 2.59 17.26
N ASP A 78 3.84 3.52 17.07
CA ASP A 78 2.48 3.32 17.55
C ASP A 78 1.79 2.26 16.68
N VAL A 79 1.13 1.27 17.29
CA VAL A 79 0.64 0.11 16.53
C VAL A 79 -0.81 -0.23 16.86
N TRP A 80 -1.61 -0.38 15.83
CA TRP A 80 -2.89 -1.05 15.90
C TRP A 80 -2.76 -2.49 15.37
N CYS A 81 -3.07 -3.47 16.20
CA CYS A 81 -3.04 -4.88 15.82
C CYS A 81 -4.42 -5.34 15.36
N GLY A 82 -4.62 -5.41 14.05
CA GLY A 82 -5.89 -5.77 13.43
C GLY A 82 -5.93 -5.38 11.97
N ALA A 83 -7.10 -5.46 11.32
CA ALA A 83 -7.27 -5.18 9.91
C ALA A 83 -8.17 -3.96 9.66
N VAL A 84 -7.71 -3.06 8.79
CA VAL A 84 -8.50 -1.92 8.31
C VAL A 84 -9.32 -2.36 7.10
N THR A 85 -10.60 -1.99 7.07
CA THR A 85 -11.52 -2.41 6.01
C THR A 85 -12.64 -1.38 5.76
N SER A 86 -13.63 -1.74 4.94
CA SER A 86 -14.80 -0.91 4.68
C SER A 86 -15.70 -0.80 5.93
N ARG A 87 -16.50 0.27 5.99
CA ARG A 87 -17.46 0.46 7.09
C ARG A 87 -18.43 -0.72 7.26
N LEU A 88 -18.85 -1.32 6.15
CA LEU A 88 -19.77 -2.46 6.21
C LEU A 88 -19.12 -3.67 6.89
N ASN A 89 -17.89 -3.99 6.51
CA ASN A 89 -17.16 -5.12 7.09
C ASN A 89 -16.71 -4.83 8.52
N ALA A 90 -16.29 -3.60 8.82
CA ALA A 90 -15.87 -3.19 10.16
C ALA A 90 -17.02 -3.28 11.20
N ALA A 91 -18.27 -3.14 10.76
CA ALA A 91 -19.44 -3.29 11.64
C ALA A 91 -19.56 -4.70 12.26
N GLU A 92 -18.91 -5.72 11.71
CA GLU A 92 -18.85 -7.06 12.28
C GLU A 92 -17.88 -7.15 13.47
N GLY A 93 -17.01 -6.17 13.64
CA GLY A 93 -16.04 -6.03 14.74
C GLY A 93 -14.84 -6.97 14.66
N VAL A 94 -15.00 -8.19 14.15
CA VAL A 94 -13.96 -9.22 14.05
C VAL A 94 -14.09 -9.97 12.73
N ALA A 95 -12.97 -10.35 12.12
CA ALA A 95 -12.97 -11.21 10.95
C ALA A 95 -11.89 -12.30 11.03
N THR A 96 -12.05 -13.33 10.22
CA THR A 96 -11.01 -14.31 9.97
C THR A 96 -9.98 -13.73 9.02
N PHE A 97 -8.74 -13.69 9.46
CA PHE A 97 -7.59 -13.31 8.66
C PHE A 97 -6.75 -14.55 8.36
N PHE A 98 -6.40 -14.73 7.10
CA PHE A 98 -5.65 -15.89 6.63
C PHE A 98 -4.18 -15.52 6.51
N VAL A 99 -3.37 -16.09 7.40
CA VAL A 99 -1.92 -15.89 7.43
C VAL A 99 -1.29 -16.89 6.48
N ALA A 100 -0.60 -16.40 5.45
CA ALA A 100 0.18 -17.24 4.55
C ALA A 100 1.50 -17.64 5.20
N GLY A 101 1.83 -18.93 5.21
CA GLY A 101 3.08 -19.43 5.78
C GLY A 101 4.33 -18.88 5.11
N GLY A 102 5.37 -18.65 5.89
CA GLY A 102 6.67 -18.12 5.47
C GLY A 102 6.71 -16.59 5.34
N ASN A 103 7.94 -16.03 5.38
CA ASN A 103 8.24 -14.60 5.17
C ASN A 103 7.36 -13.61 5.95
N SER A 104 7.11 -13.87 7.24
CA SER A 104 6.35 -13.00 8.14
C SER A 104 4.91 -12.72 7.67
N GLY A 105 4.29 -13.65 6.94
CA GLY A 105 2.91 -13.52 6.49
C GLY A 105 2.68 -12.49 5.37
N ARG A 106 3.67 -12.14 4.59
CA ARG A 106 3.61 -11.10 3.55
C ARG A 106 2.50 -11.24 2.51
N LYS A 107 1.95 -12.42 2.33
CA LYS A 107 0.87 -12.69 1.38
C LYS A 107 -0.43 -13.05 2.07
N SER A 108 -0.60 -12.59 3.28
CA SER A 108 -1.78 -12.82 4.10
C SER A 108 -2.90 -11.86 3.73
N SER A 109 -4.15 -12.27 3.84
CA SER A 109 -5.29 -11.45 3.42
C SER A 109 -6.56 -11.76 4.22
N LEU A 110 -7.49 -10.82 4.26
CA LEU A 110 -8.88 -11.07 4.70
C LEU A 110 -9.66 -11.95 3.69
N ASP A 111 -9.22 -12.01 2.45
CA ASP A 111 -9.83 -12.85 1.42
C ASP A 111 -8.89 -14.01 1.06
N HIS A 112 -9.22 -15.22 1.54
CA HIS A 112 -8.43 -16.44 1.30
C HIS A 112 -8.20 -16.72 -0.21
N ARG A 113 -9.09 -16.25 -1.09
CA ARG A 113 -8.96 -16.40 -2.54
C ARG A 113 -7.83 -15.57 -3.14
N LYS A 114 -7.30 -14.61 -2.38
CA LYS A 114 -6.16 -13.75 -2.77
C LYS A 114 -4.82 -14.41 -2.46
N ILE A 115 -4.81 -15.42 -1.58
CA ILE A 115 -3.60 -16.12 -1.17
C ILE A 115 -3.27 -17.21 -2.21
N ASP A 116 -1.99 -17.42 -2.46
CA ASP A 116 -1.52 -18.52 -3.31
C ASP A 116 -1.93 -19.85 -2.65
N PRO A 117 -2.73 -20.70 -3.32
CA PRO A 117 -3.22 -21.97 -2.75
C PRO A 117 -2.12 -22.98 -2.43
N LEU A 118 -0.89 -22.75 -2.93
CA LEU A 118 0.28 -23.60 -2.62
C LEU A 118 0.95 -23.21 -1.29
N LEU A 119 0.53 -22.11 -0.65
CA LEU A 119 1.06 -21.70 0.65
C LEU A 119 0.24 -22.36 1.76
N GLU A 120 0.93 -22.83 2.81
CA GLU A 120 0.27 -23.16 4.07
C GLU A 120 -0.44 -21.93 4.61
N GLN A 121 -1.65 -22.11 5.10
CA GLN A 121 -2.47 -21.01 5.62
C GLN A 121 -2.90 -21.33 7.05
N GLU A 122 -2.76 -20.37 7.92
CA GLU A 122 -3.32 -20.36 9.26
C GLU A 122 -4.43 -19.31 9.33
N ALA A 123 -5.51 -19.60 10.03
CA ALA A 123 -6.63 -18.69 10.22
C ALA A 123 -6.62 -18.13 11.64
N ILE A 124 -6.54 -16.80 11.77
CA ILE A 124 -6.61 -16.10 13.05
C ILE A 124 -7.81 -15.15 13.08
N GLN A 125 -8.33 -14.86 14.26
CA GLN A 125 -9.36 -13.84 14.45
C GLN A 125 -8.70 -12.50 14.73
N VAL A 126 -9.08 -11.46 13.97
CA VAL A 126 -8.50 -10.13 14.10
C VAL A 126 -9.59 -9.08 14.25
N PRO A 127 -9.40 -8.06 15.08
CA PRO A 127 -10.33 -6.94 15.16
C PRO A 127 -10.32 -6.14 13.87
N LEU A 128 -11.49 -5.59 13.53
CA LEU A 128 -11.69 -4.76 12.35
C LEU A 128 -11.89 -3.30 12.75
N THR A 129 -11.39 -2.40 11.92
CA THR A 129 -11.66 -0.96 12.00
C THR A 129 -11.72 -0.33 10.62
N THR A 130 -12.18 0.91 10.55
CA THR A 130 -12.08 1.74 9.33
C THR A 130 -10.92 2.71 9.44
N LEU A 131 -10.47 3.30 8.30
CA LEU A 131 -9.47 4.38 8.35
C LEU A 131 -9.94 5.56 9.22
N ALA A 132 -11.22 5.92 9.14
CA ALA A 132 -11.76 7.04 9.91
C ALA A 132 -11.68 6.77 11.41
N GLU A 133 -12.10 5.59 11.87
CA GLU A 133 -12.02 5.19 13.28
C GLU A 133 -10.57 5.08 13.76
N LEU A 134 -9.66 4.58 12.91
CA LEU A 134 -8.24 4.53 13.21
C LEU A 134 -7.68 5.94 13.42
N PHE A 135 -8.02 6.88 12.54
CA PHE A 135 -7.58 8.28 12.67
C PHE A 135 -8.11 8.93 13.94
N ASP A 136 -9.37 8.71 14.26
CA ASP A 136 -9.99 9.21 15.50
C ASP A 136 -9.32 8.60 16.74
N GLN A 137 -9.09 7.28 16.76
CA GLN A 137 -8.46 6.57 17.88
C GLN A 137 -7.05 7.09 18.19
N PHE A 138 -6.26 7.36 17.16
CA PHE A 138 -4.88 7.88 17.29
C PHE A 138 -4.81 9.41 17.21
N GLN A 139 -5.94 10.11 17.19
CA GLN A 139 -6.06 11.57 17.15
C GLN A 139 -5.29 12.20 15.97
N LEU A 140 -5.29 11.52 14.83
CA LEU A 140 -4.59 11.96 13.61
C LEU A 140 -5.44 13.01 12.88
N THR A 141 -5.11 14.27 13.04
CA THR A 141 -5.81 15.41 12.41
C THR A 141 -5.29 15.75 11.01
N SER A 142 -4.05 15.38 10.73
CA SER A 142 -3.42 15.52 9.41
C SER A 142 -2.45 14.36 9.20
N ILE A 143 -2.34 13.91 7.95
CA ILE A 143 -1.46 12.82 7.56
C ILE A 143 -0.62 13.30 6.38
N ASP A 144 0.69 13.23 6.51
CA ASP A 144 1.59 13.54 5.41
C ASP A 144 1.76 12.35 4.48
N PHE A 145 1.96 11.16 5.03
CA PHE A 145 2.17 9.96 4.26
C PHE A 145 1.21 8.83 4.69
N LEU A 146 0.43 8.31 3.76
CA LEU A 146 -0.41 7.13 3.94
C LEU A 146 0.05 6.04 3.00
N SER A 147 0.41 4.86 3.54
CA SER A 147 0.70 3.65 2.79
C SER A 147 -0.40 2.62 3.00
N VAL A 148 -0.81 1.94 1.92
CA VAL A 148 -1.81 0.87 1.96
C VAL A 148 -1.33 -0.29 1.10
N ASP A 149 -0.97 -1.39 1.79
CA ASP A 149 -0.50 -2.63 1.19
C ASP A 149 -1.12 -3.80 1.97
N VAL A 150 -2.31 -4.25 1.56
CA VAL A 150 -3.12 -5.25 2.29
C VAL A 150 -3.49 -6.46 1.43
N GLU A 151 -2.66 -6.70 0.39
CA GLU A 151 -2.73 -7.89 -0.44
C GLU A 151 -4.13 -8.12 -1.04
N GLY A 152 -4.67 -7.06 -1.68
CA GLY A 152 -5.86 -7.11 -2.51
C GLY A 152 -7.15 -6.58 -1.88
N CYS A 153 -7.11 -6.02 -0.67
CA CYS A 153 -8.25 -5.38 0.00
C CYS A 153 -8.13 -3.84 0.04
N GLU A 154 -7.27 -3.23 -0.76
CA GLU A 154 -6.96 -1.79 -0.78
C GLU A 154 -8.21 -0.94 -1.04
N GLN A 155 -9.13 -1.42 -1.89
CA GLN A 155 -10.38 -0.71 -2.17
C GLN A 155 -11.28 -0.63 -0.94
N ASP A 156 -11.35 -1.69 -0.13
CA ASP A 156 -12.15 -1.71 1.10
C ASP A 156 -11.55 -0.75 2.13
N VAL A 157 -10.22 -0.80 2.33
CA VAL A 157 -9.50 0.13 3.22
C VAL A 157 -9.78 1.57 2.83
N LEU A 158 -9.61 1.91 1.55
CA LEU A 158 -9.71 3.28 1.04
C LEU A 158 -11.17 3.73 0.79
N SER A 159 -12.16 2.83 0.97
CA SER A 159 -13.58 3.17 0.79
C SER A 159 -14.09 4.22 1.79
N THR A 160 -13.42 4.35 2.94
CA THR A 160 -13.80 5.30 3.99
C THR A 160 -13.01 6.62 3.95
N ILE A 161 -12.03 6.74 3.03
CA ILE A 161 -11.30 7.99 2.86
C ILE A 161 -12.23 9.08 2.32
N SER A 162 -12.08 10.29 2.83
CA SER A 162 -12.86 11.45 2.43
C SER A 162 -11.96 12.62 2.01
N ARG A 163 -12.54 13.66 1.39
CA ARG A 163 -11.78 14.88 1.03
C ARG A 163 -11.13 15.57 2.23
N ASN A 164 -11.67 15.37 3.42
CA ASN A 164 -11.14 15.98 4.65
C ASN A 164 -10.00 15.17 5.29
N SER A 165 -9.80 13.91 4.85
CA SER A 165 -8.76 13.00 5.35
C SER A 165 -7.71 12.67 4.28
N VAL A 166 -7.51 13.58 3.32
CA VAL A 166 -6.54 13.38 2.23
C VAL A 166 -5.12 13.63 2.74
N SER A 167 -4.26 12.60 2.62
CA SER A 167 -2.83 12.72 2.91
C SER A 167 -2.09 13.50 1.80
N ARG A 168 -0.93 14.09 2.14
CA ARG A 168 -0.07 14.77 1.14
C ARG A 168 0.46 13.79 0.09
N LEU A 169 0.73 12.56 0.50
CA LEU A 169 1.07 11.45 -0.39
C LEU A 169 0.35 10.18 0.06
N LEU A 170 -0.34 9.52 -0.86
CA LEU A 170 -0.91 8.20 -0.69
C LEU A 170 -0.15 7.22 -1.59
N LEU A 171 0.42 6.18 -1.00
CA LEU A 171 1.04 5.05 -1.67
C LEU A 171 0.12 3.85 -1.57
N VAL A 172 -0.24 3.24 -2.69
CA VAL A 172 -1.16 2.09 -2.70
C VAL A 172 -0.59 0.98 -3.54
N GLU A 173 -0.56 -0.24 -3.00
CA GLU A 173 -0.31 -1.41 -3.82
C GLU A 173 -1.45 -1.61 -4.82
N ASP A 174 -1.10 -1.70 -6.10
CA ASP A 174 -2.05 -1.85 -7.20
C ASP A 174 -1.47 -2.80 -8.25
N TRP A 175 -1.58 -4.08 -7.99
CA TRP A 175 -0.99 -5.15 -8.79
C TRP A 175 -1.33 -5.08 -10.28
N ALA A 176 -2.53 -4.70 -10.61
CA ALA A 176 -3.07 -4.93 -11.93
C ALA A 176 -3.80 -3.72 -12.53
N ARG A 177 -3.54 -2.50 -12.05
CA ARG A 177 -4.30 -1.32 -12.43
C ARG A 177 -5.79 -1.50 -12.07
N ASP A 178 -6.09 -1.40 -10.80
CA ASP A 178 -7.47 -1.33 -10.36
C ASP A 178 -8.09 0.01 -10.78
N THR A 179 -8.91 -0.07 -11.83
CA THR A 179 -9.58 1.13 -12.37
C THR A 179 -10.71 1.60 -11.47
N ALA A 180 -11.31 0.73 -10.64
CA ALA A 180 -12.34 1.11 -9.70
C ALA A 180 -11.72 1.88 -8.52
N LEU A 181 -10.64 1.35 -7.95
CA LEU A 181 -9.85 2.03 -6.93
C LEU A 181 -9.37 3.41 -7.42
N HIS A 182 -8.77 3.47 -8.61
CA HIS A 182 -8.30 4.75 -9.17
C HIS A 182 -9.43 5.78 -9.29
N ARG A 183 -10.59 5.40 -9.84
CA ARG A 183 -11.75 6.29 -9.98
C ARG A 183 -12.31 6.73 -8.62
N SER A 184 -12.29 5.87 -7.60
CA SER A 184 -12.74 6.24 -6.26
C SER A 184 -11.82 7.28 -5.64
N LEU A 185 -10.50 7.15 -5.82
CA LEU A 185 -9.52 8.12 -5.35
C LEU A 185 -9.61 9.45 -6.09
N GLU A 186 -9.84 9.44 -7.41
CA GLU A 186 -10.11 10.69 -8.17
C GLU A 186 -11.34 11.43 -7.64
N LYS A 187 -12.42 10.73 -7.28
CA LYS A 187 -13.64 11.37 -6.74
C LYS A 187 -13.42 12.07 -5.40
N VAL A 188 -12.48 11.59 -4.60
CA VAL A 188 -12.11 12.22 -3.32
C VAL A 188 -10.99 13.24 -3.44
N GLY A 189 -10.52 13.51 -4.66
CA GLY A 189 -9.59 14.61 -4.95
C GLY A 189 -8.11 14.20 -5.02
N TYR A 190 -7.82 12.94 -5.29
CA TYR A 190 -6.47 12.49 -5.60
C TYR A 190 -6.19 12.40 -7.10
N LYS A 191 -4.97 12.68 -7.51
CA LYS A 191 -4.45 12.36 -8.84
C LYS A 191 -3.26 11.41 -8.74
N ARG A 192 -3.19 10.42 -9.66
CA ARG A 192 -2.04 9.53 -9.75
C ARG A 192 -0.88 10.22 -10.46
N VAL A 193 0.28 10.22 -9.81
CA VAL A 193 1.46 10.95 -10.32
C VAL A 193 2.64 10.05 -10.65
N ARG A 194 2.77 8.90 -10.03
CA ARG A 194 3.91 7.98 -10.25
C ARG A 194 3.46 6.53 -10.03
N ARG A 195 4.26 5.63 -10.55
CA ARG A 195 4.17 4.20 -10.22
C ARG A 195 5.56 3.61 -10.06
N THR A 196 5.81 3.01 -8.91
CA THR A 196 7.00 2.25 -8.55
C THR A 196 6.58 0.81 -8.30
N GLY A 197 7.05 -0.13 -9.10
CA GLY A 197 6.68 -1.51 -9.00
C GLY A 197 5.20 -1.80 -9.08
N TYR A 198 4.69 -2.30 -8.00
CA TYR A 198 3.27 -2.56 -7.81
C TYR A 198 2.55 -1.37 -7.16
N ASN A 199 3.29 -0.39 -6.65
CA ASN A 199 2.74 0.74 -5.93
C ASN A 199 2.40 1.91 -6.85
N SER A 200 1.22 2.48 -6.69
CA SER A 200 0.77 3.72 -7.32
C SER A 200 0.84 4.87 -6.32
N TRP A 201 1.40 6.00 -6.76
CA TRP A 201 1.54 7.22 -5.97
C TRP A 201 0.42 8.19 -6.30
N TYR A 202 -0.27 8.65 -5.31
CA TYR A 202 -1.34 9.63 -5.44
C TYR A 202 -1.04 10.85 -4.57
N VAL A 203 -1.30 12.03 -5.13
CA VAL A 203 -1.25 13.29 -4.41
C VAL A 203 -2.58 14.03 -4.56
N PRO A 204 -2.94 14.96 -3.66
CA PRO A 204 -4.10 15.83 -3.85
C PRO A 204 -4.06 16.54 -5.19
N GLU A 205 -5.23 16.76 -5.81
CA GLU A 205 -5.33 17.40 -7.14
C GLU A 205 -4.67 18.79 -7.20
N ASN A 206 -4.75 19.53 -6.08
CA ASN A 206 -4.18 20.87 -5.94
C ASN A 206 -2.67 20.91 -5.69
N VAL A 207 -2.03 19.77 -5.44
CA VAL A 207 -0.57 19.68 -5.26
C VAL A 207 0.10 19.69 -6.62
N ASP A 208 1.04 20.61 -6.83
CA ASP A 208 1.88 20.60 -8.02
C ASP A 208 2.96 19.52 -7.89
N PHE A 209 2.78 18.43 -8.64
CA PHE A 209 3.75 17.34 -8.72
C PHE A 209 4.44 17.39 -10.09
N HIS A 210 5.67 17.87 -10.09
CA HIS A 210 6.42 18.00 -11.33
C HIS A 210 6.84 16.64 -11.89
N LEU A 211 6.17 16.21 -12.97
CA LEU A 211 6.61 15.08 -13.79
C LEU A 211 7.26 15.60 -15.07
N SER A 212 8.50 15.18 -15.30
CA SER A 212 9.13 15.40 -16.60
C SER A 212 8.32 14.75 -17.72
N ALA A 213 8.49 15.18 -18.96
CA ALA A 213 7.83 14.55 -20.13
C ALA A 213 8.12 13.05 -20.19
N TRP A 214 9.35 12.63 -19.84
CA TRP A 214 9.74 11.22 -19.74
C TRP A 214 9.01 10.50 -18.61
N GLY A 215 8.86 11.11 -17.46
CA GLY A 215 8.08 10.55 -16.33
C GLY A 215 6.61 10.31 -16.69
N ARG A 216 5.98 11.24 -17.42
CA ARG A 216 4.60 11.08 -17.93
C ARG A 216 4.50 9.95 -18.94
N LEU A 217 5.42 9.88 -19.90
CA LEU A 217 5.47 8.79 -20.87
C LEU A 217 5.67 7.43 -20.18
N HIS A 218 6.58 7.36 -19.21
CA HIS A 218 6.85 6.14 -18.46
C HIS A 218 5.64 5.67 -17.64
N LEU A 219 4.93 6.59 -16.97
CA LEU A 219 3.69 6.28 -16.26
C LEU A 219 2.62 5.77 -17.23
N TYR A 220 2.44 6.44 -18.37
CA TYR A 220 1.50 6.03 -19.42
C TYR A 220 1.83 4.63 -19.94
N LEU A 221 3.07 4.36 -20.29
CA LEU A 221 3.51 3.04 -20.77
C LEU A 221 3.28 1.96 -19.71
N LYS A 222 3.63 2.21 -18.44
CA LYS A 222 3.36 1.26 -17.35
C LYS A 222 1.88 0.94 -17.20
N LEU A 223 1.03 1.94 -17.28
CA LEU A 223 -0.41 1.77 -17.09
C LEU A 223 -1.11 1.11 -18.29
N ILE A 224 -0.73 1.47 -19.51
CA ILE A 224 -1.45 1.06 -20.73
C ILE A 224 -0.88 -0.24 -21.32
N LEU A 225 0.44 -0.38 -21.41
CA LEU A 225 1.04 -1.53 -22.08
C LEU A 225 1.36 -2.68 -21.12
N PHE A 226 1.89 -2.38 -19.94
CA PHE A 226 2.44 -3.42 -19.07
C PHE A 226 1.42 -4.02 -18.09
N CYS A 227 0.48 -3.24 -17.58
CA CYS A 227 -0.56 -3.78 -16.71
C CYS A 227 -1.44 -4.85 -17.38
N PRO A 228 -1.93 -4.68 -18.63
CA PRO A 228 -2.67 -5.72 -19.32
C PRO A 228 -1.87 -7.00 -19.56
N ILE A 229 -0.57 -6.85 -19.89
CA ILE A 229 0.32 -8.01 -20.10
C ILE A 229 0.51 -8.80 -18.81
N ARG A 230 0.69 -8.11 -17.68
CA ARG A 230 0.80 -8.75 -16.36
C ARG A 230 -0.49 -9.46 -15.96
N ARG A 231 -1.65 -8.81 -16.12
CA ARG A 231 -2.95 -9.45 -15.86
C ARG A 231 -3.09 -10.77 -16.60
N ARG A 232 -2.72 -10.79 -17.90
CA ARG A 232 -2.78 -12.02 -18.71
C ARG A 232 -1.80 -13.09 -18.22
N ARG A 233 -0.58 -12.69 -17.81
CA ARG A 233 0.41 -13.64 -17.28
C ARG A 233 -0.02 -14.20 -15.92
N PHE A 234 -0.56 -13.38 -15.04
CA PHE A 234 -1.06 -13.80 -13.74
C PHE A 234 -2.27 -14.73 -13.87
N ALA A 235 -3.26 -14.37 -14.68
CA ALA A 235 -4.43 -15.20 -14.96
C ALA A 235 -4.04 -16.56 -15.62
N LYS A 236 -2.99 -16.57 -16.45
CA LYS A 236 -2.48 -17.81 -17.04
C LYS A 236 -1.79 -18.70 -15.98
N LYS A 237 -1.06 -18.11 -15.05
CA LYS A 237 -0.40 -18.85 -13.96
C LYS A 237 -1.42 -19.49 -13.01
N GLN A 238 -2.49 -18.78 -12.65
CA GLN A 238 -3.57 -19.35 -11.84
C GLN A 238 -4.26 -20.52 -12.52
N ARG A 239 -4.55 -20.43 -13.83
CA ARG A 239 -5.18 -21.53 -14.61
C ARG A 239 -4.27 -22.74 -14.87
N SER A 240 -2.97 -22.61 -14.67
CA SER A 240 -2.03 -23.74 -14.81
C SER A 240 -1.74 -24.44 -13.49
N SER A 241 -2.32 -23.97 -12.39
CA SER A 241 -2.23 -24.52 -11.03
C SER A 241 -3.52 -25.24 -10.60
N ASP A 242 -4.59 -25.12 -11.42
CA ASP A 242 -5.82 -25.90 -11.40
C ASP A 242 -5.69 -27.10 -12.40
#